data_392bfa2d58d112f8ae0fe985479cbd34
#
_entry.id   392bfa2d58d112f8ae0fe985479cbd34
#
_cell.length_a   1.000
_cell.length_b   1.000
_cell.length_c   1.000
_cell.angle_alpha   90.00
_cell.angle_beta   90.00
_cell.angle_gamma   90.00
#
_symmetry.space_group_name_H-M   'P 1'
#
loop_
_entity.id
_entity.type
_entity.pdbx_description
1 polymer ?
#
loop_
_entity_poly.entity_id
_entity_poly.type
_entity_poly.pdbx_seq_one_letter_code
_entity_poly.pdbx_strand_id
1 'polypeptide(L)'
;MERLQKYIASCGIASRRKAEELITEGKVQVNGRKVTELGVKINPQKDKVKVNGQLLAQEKPVYYLLNKPKGVITSVSDPQGRETVLDYIKNETKRIYPIGRLDLYTEGLLLLTNDGELAQNLTHPSKGVEKTYEVRIKGRVRDEDLQVIANGVKRGASRQLTIREVKALKALGTDKA
;
A
#
# COMPACT_ATOMS: atom_id res chain seq x y z
N MET A 1 -16.32 3.39 16.62
CA MET A 1 -16.54 1.98 16.18
C MET A 1 -15.73 1.71 14.92
N GLU A 2 -14.93 0.65 14.89
CA GLU A 2 -14.20 0.20 13.71
C GLU A 2 -14.39 -1.31 13.48
N ARG A 3 -14.06 -1.78 12.26
CA ARG A 3 -14.18 -3.21 11.92
C ARG A 3 -13.13 -4.03 12.66
N LEU A 4 -13.53 -5.17 13.19
CA LEU A 4 -12.66 -6.07 13.98
C LEU A 4 -11.37 -6.45 13.25
N GLN A 5 -11.44 -6.82 11.96
CA GLN A 5 -10.25 -7.13 11.16
C GLN A 5 -9.31 -5.93 10.96
N LYS A 6 -9.85 -4.69 10.95
CA LYS A 6 -9.03 -3.47 10.90
C LYS A 6 -8.26 -3.30 12.20
N TYR A 7 -8.94 -3.48 13.34
CA TYR A 7 -8.31 -3.40 14.66
C TYR A 7 -7.21 -4.46 14.84
N ILE A 8 -7.47 -5.73 14.49
CA ILE A 8 -6.46 -6.80 14.56
C ILE A 8 -5.23 -6.45 13.72
N ALA A 9 -5.44 -5.86 12.53
CA ALA A 9 -4.35 -5.43 11.67
C ALA A 9 -3.55 -4.25 12.24
N SER A 10 -4.20 -3.30 12.94
CA SER A 10 -3.52 -2.17 13.61
C SER A 10 -2.75 -2.58 14.86
N CYS A 11 -3.00 -3.79 15.37
CA CYS A 11 -2.23 -4.42 16.46
C CYS A 11 -1.03 -5.23 15.93
N GLY A 12 -0.70 -5.17 14.64
CA GLY A 12 0.46 -5.85 14.06
C GLY A 12 0.31 -7.37 13.85
N ILE A 13 -0.80 -7.98 14.29
CA ILE A 13 -0.97 -9.44 14.32
C ILE A 13 -1.02 -10.04 12.90
N ALA A 14 -1.76 -9.39 11.98
CA ALA A 14 -2.00 -9.94 10.64
C ALA A 14 -2.42 -8.84 9.64
N SER A 15 -2.45 -9.17 8.35
CA SER A 15 -3.15 -8.34 7.36
C SER A 15 -4.66 -8.39 7.61
N ARG A 16 -5.42 -7.42 7.09
CA ARG A 16 -6.89 -7.43 7.21
C ARG A 16 -7.51 -8.73 6.70
N ARG A 17 -7.03 -9.25 5.55
CA ARG A 17 -7.49 -10.54 4.98
C ARG A 17 -7.17 -11.71 5.90
N LYS A 18 -5.93 -11.77 6.40
CA LYS A 18 -5.55 -12.84 7.34
C LYS A 18 -6.28 -12.73 8.67
N ALA A 19 -6.62 -11.51 9.11
CA ALA A 19 -7.47 -11.30 10.29
C ALA A 19 -8.90 -11.82 10.06
N GLU A 20 -9.46 -11.68 8.86
CA GLU A 20 -10.75 -12.28 8.50
C GLU A 20 -10.71 -13.81 8.56
N GLU A 21 -9.63 -14.45 8.09
CA GLU A 21 -9.42 -15.89 8.25
C GLU A 21 -9.35 -16.30 9.72
N LEU A 22 -8.62 -15.57 10.56
CA LEU A 22 -8.55 -15.83 12.01
C LEU A 22 -9.92 -15.71 12.70
N ILE A 23 -10.76 -14.77 12.25
CA ILE A 23 -12.12 -14.61 12.75
C ILE A 23 -12.96 -15.81 12.36
N THR A 24 -13.00 -16.20 11.09
CA THR A 24 -13.81 -17.34 10.61
C THR A 24 -13.36 -18.67 11.18
N GLU A 25 -12.07 -18.85 11.45
CA GLU A 25 -11.50 -19.99 12.15
C GLU A 25 -11.83 -20.00 13.66
N GLY A 26 -12.47 -18.95 14.16
CA GLY A 26 -12.86 -18.82 15.57
C GLY A 26 -11.70 -18.64 16.53
N LYS A 27 -10.59 -18.10 16.07
CA LYS A 27 -9.40 -17.79 16.87
C LYS A 27 -9.48 -16.44 17.57
N VAL A 28 -10.56 -15.68 17.33
CA VAL A 28 -10.76 -14.31 17.83
C VAL A 28 -11.86 -14.28 18.90
N GLN A 29 -11.61 -13.54 19.97
CA GLN A 29 -12.57 -13.27 21.02
C GLN A 29 -12.72 -11.77 21.24
N VAL A 30 -13.93 -11.32 21.49
CA VAL A 30 -14.25 -9.94 21.89
C VAL A 30 -15.00 -10.02 23.22
N ASN A 31 -14.49 -9.38 24.25
CA ASN A 31 -15.07 -9.39 25.60
C ASN A 31 -15.31 -10.81 26.14
N GLY A 32 -14.40 -11.73 25.84
CA GLY A 32 -14.48 -13.14 26.27
C GLY A 32 -15.37 -14.03 25.40
N ARG A 33 -16.12 -13.46 24.45
CA ARG A 33 -16.99 -14.24 23.54
C ARG A 33 -16.27 -14.50 22.21
N LYS A 34 -16.32 -15.72 21.73
CA LYS A 34 -15.79 -16.12 20.42
C LYS A 34 -16.58 -15.43 19.30
N VAL A 35 -15.87 -14.90 18.31
CA VAL A 35 -16.45 -14.24 17.13
C VAL A 35 -15.99 -14.98 15.88
N THR A 36 -16.94 -15.39 15.04
CA THR A 36 -16.70 -16.08 13.76
C THR A 36 -17.29 -15.33 12.57
N GLU A 37 -18.12 -14.32 12.82
CA GLU A 37 -18.79 -13.54 11.79
C GLU A 37 -17.93 -12.40 11.30
N LEU A 38 -17.93 -12.19 9.98
CA LEU A 38 -17.26 -11.05 9.35
C LEU A 38 -18.10 -9.77 9.49
N GLY A 39 -17.44 -8.62 9.44
CA GLY A 39 -18.11 -7.32 9.50
C GLY A 39 -18.40 -6.81 10.93
N VAL A 40 -18.12 -7.58 11.96
CA VAL A 40 -18.25 -7.15 13.36
C VAL A 40 -17.47 -5.87 13.60
N LYS A 41 -18.10 -4.93 14.31
CA LYS A 41 -17.50 -3.65 14.72
C LYS A 41 -17.25 -3.65 16.22
N ILE A 42 -16.13 -3.11 16.63
CA ILE A 42 -15.73 -2.97 18.03
C ILE A 42 -15.42 -1.50 18.36
N ASN A 43 -15.42 -1.21 19.65
CA ASN A 43 -14.88 0.04 20.17
C ASN A 43 -13.48 -0.22 20.75
N PRO A 44 -12.38 0.26 20.12
CA PRO A 44 -11.01 -0.02 20.56
C PRO A 44 -10.69 0.45 22.00
N GLN A 45 -11.45 1.43 22.51
CA GLN A 45 -11.23 1.98 23.86
C GLN A 45 -11.96 1.18 24.95
N LYS A 46 -12.99 0.40 24.59
CA LYS A 46 -13.85 -0.31 25.55
C LYS A 46 -13.76 -1.81 25.42
N ASP A 47 -13.62 -2.32 24.18
CA ASP A 47 -13.68 -3.74 23.92
C ASP A 47 -12.29 -4.40 24.04
N LYS A 48 -12.24 -5.52 24.72
CA LYS A 48 -11.05 -6.36 24.88
C LYS A 48 -11.03 -7.42 23.79
N VAL A 49 -10.11 -7.31 22.85
CA VAL A 49 -9.94 -8.27 21.75
C VAL A 49 -8.77 -9.20 22.05
N LYS A 50 -8.99 -10.50 21.88
CA LYS A 50 -7.94 -11.52 21.96
C LYS A 50 -7.84 -12.30 20.65
N VAL A 51 -6.64 -12.65 20.26
CA VAL A 51 -6.35 -13.59 19.16
C VAL A 51 -5.50 -14.72 19.71
N ASN A 52 -5.91 -15.96 19.52
CA ASN A 52 -5.27 -17.15 20.10
C ASN A 52 -5.03 -17.03 21.62
N GLY A 53 -5.99 -16.42 22.34
CA GLY A 53 -5.89 -16.19 23.78
C GLY A 53 -5.07 -14.96 24.20
N GLN A 54 -4.26 -14.37 23.32
CA GLN A 54 -3.44 -13.20 23.61
C GLN A 54 -4.26 -11.91 23.47
N LEU A 55 -4.25 -11.07 24.51
CA LEU A 55 -4.89 -9.74 24.48
C LEU A 55 -4.13 -8.82 23.53
N LEU A 56 -4.88 -8.15 22.66
CA LEU A 56 -4.32 -7.20 21.70
C LEU A 56 -4.21 -5.80 22.27
N ALA A 57 -3.16 -5.10 21.84
CA ALA A 57 -2.96 -3.66 22.02
C ALA A 57 -2.52 -3.05 20.70
N GLN A 58 -3.00 -1.84 20.40
CA GLN A 58 -2.59 -1.13 19.20
C GLN A 58 -1.12 -0.75 19.26
N GLU A 59 -0.41 -0.94 18.18
CA GLU A 59 0.97 -0.51 18.03
C GLU A 59 1.05 1.01 17.84
N LYS A 60 2.12 1.62 18.38
CA LYS A 60 2.42 3.02 18.04
C LYS A 60 2.79 3.12 16.57
N PRO A 61 2.26 4.14 15.86
CA PRO A 61 2.60 4.37 14.47
C PRO A 61 4.10 4.57 14.26
N VAL A 62 4.61 4.06 13.15
CA VAL A 62 5.98 4.30 12.65
C VAL A 62 5.93 4.68 11.17
N TYR A 63 6.87 5.51 10.75
CA TYR A 63 6.90 6.08 9.42
C TYR A 63 8.32 6.01 8.88
N TYR A 64 8.45 5.46 7.68
CA TYR A 64 9.72 5.34 6.98
C TYR A 64 9.63 6.02 5.62
N LEU A 65 10.68 6.71 5.27
CA LEU A 65 10.90 7.30 3.96
C LEU A 65 11.99 6.51 3.27
N LEU A 66 11.64 5.84 2.18
CA LEU A 66 12.57 5.08 1.37
C LEU A 66 12.76 5.78 0.02
N ASN A 67 14.01 6.04 -0.36
CA ASN A 67 14.34 6.25 -1.76
C ASN A 67 14.46 4.88 -2.42
N LYS A 68 13.33 4.38 -2.97
CA LYS A 68 13.27 3.04 -3.54
C LYS A 68 14.22 2.92 -4.72
N PRO A 69 15.16 1.98 -4.73
CA PRO A 69 16.01 1.75 -5.88
C PRO A 69 15.29 0.98 -7.00
N LYS A 70 15.88 0.98 -8.19
CA LYS A 70 15.47 0.11 -9.32
C LYS A 70 15.73 -1.35 -8.98
N GLY A 71 14.92 -2.26 -9.54
CA GLY A 71 15.08 -3.70 -9.38
C GLY A 71 14.45 -4.27 -8.10
N VAL A 72 13.88 -3.43 -7.23
CA VAL A 72 13.26 -3.81 -5.98
C VAL A 72 11.74 -3.78 -6.09
N ILE A 73 11.08 -4.77 -5.52
CA ILE A 73 9.62 -4.93 -5.60
C ILE A 73 8.92 -4.17 -4.48
N THR A 74 7.89 -3.41 -4.81
CA THR A 74 7.02 -2.78 -3.82
C THR A 74 6.01 -3.80 -3.27
N SER A 75 6.47 -4.62 -2.34
CA SER A 75 5.66 -5.65 -1.68
C SER A 75 6.14 -5.85 -0.24
N VAL A 76 5.30 -6.46 0.59
CA VAL A 76 5.67 -6.92 1.94
C VAL A 76 6.33 -8.29 1.93
N SER A 77 6.16 -9.06 0.86
CA SER A 77 6.79 -10.35 0.64
C SER A 77 6.74 -10.70 -0.84
N ASP A 78 7.65 -11.57 -1.28
CA ASP A 78 7.65 -12.10 -2.64
C ASP A 78 7.84 -13.63 -2.62
N PRO A 79 6.90 -14.41 -3.19
CA PRO A 79 7.01 -15.87 -3.22
C PRO A 79 8.22 -16.40 -4.03
N GLN A 80 8.75 -15.56 -4.94
CA GLN A 80 9.92 -15.90 -5.77
C GLN A 80 11.25 -15.53 -5.11
N GLY A 81 11.23 -14.99 -3.88
CA GLY A 81 12.42 -14.61 -3.13
C GLY A 81 13.17 -13.39 -3.69
N ARG A 82 12.51 -12.57 -4.53
CA ARG A 82 13.11 -11.32 -5.02
C ARG A 82 13.13 -10.27 -3.92
N GLU A 83 14.10 -9.37 -4.00
CA GLU A 83 14.26 -8.27 -3.05
C GLU A 83 13.03 -7.35 -3.04
N THR A 84 12.57 -7.02 -1.84
CA THR A 84 11.40 -6.18 -1.60
C THR A 84 11.79 -4.89 -0.88
N VAL A 85 10.89 -3.92 -0.85
CA VAL A 85 11.11 -2.65 -0.14
C VAL A 85 11.28 -2.83 1.37
N LEU A 86 10.82 -3.95 1.95
CA LEU A 86 11.01 -4.23 3.37
C LEU A 86 12.43 -4.64 3.72
N ASP A 87 13.19 -5.19 2.79
CA ASP A 87 14.59 -5.60 3.00
C ASP A 87 15.51 -4.39 3.29
N TYR A 88 15.04 -3.18 2.96
CA TYR A 88 15.72 -1.90 3.24
C TYR A 88 15.41 -1.34 4.64
N ILE A 89 14.40 -1.88 5.33
CA ILE A 89 14.01 -1.41 6.67
C ILE A 89 14.54 -2.41 7.70
N LYS A 90 15.73 -2.11 8.22
CA LYS A 90 16.39 -2.97 9.20
C LYS A 90 15.87 -2.68 10.61
N ASN A 91 15.85 -3.73 11.46
CA ASN A 91 15.53 -3.65 12.89
C ASN A 91 14.11 -3.17 13.23
N GLU A 92 13.16 -3.14 12.28
CA GLU A 92 11.77 -2.91 12.59
C GLU A 92 11.07 -4.23 12.89
N THR A 93 10.45 -4.31 14.05
CA THR A 93 9.69 -5.49 14.52
C THR A 93 8.20 -5.39 14.23
N LYS A 94 7.71 -4.16 13.98
CA LYS A 94 6.31 -3.92 13.67
C LYS A 94 6.01 -4.28 12.23
N ARG A 95 4.78 -4.67 12.01
CA ARG A 95 4.27 -4.99 10.68
C ARG A 95 4.03 -3.73 9.87
N ILE A 96 5.02 -3.26 9.13
CA ILE A 96 4.90 -2.12 8.20
C ILE A 96 4.58 -2.58 6.77
N TYR A 97 4.09 -1.64 5.96
CA TYR A 97 3.78 -1.85 4.55
C TYR A 97 3.92 -0.55 3.75
N PRO A 98 4.17 -0.63 2.44
CA PRO A 98 4.34 0.56 1.61
C PRO A 98 3.00 1.29 1.38
N ILE A 99 3.06 2.63 1.33
CA ILE A 99 1.95 3.51 0.96
C ILE A 99 1.99 3.73 -0.56
N GLY A 100 1.11 3.05 -1.27
CA GLY A 100 1.15 3.02 -2.72
C GLY A 100 2.21 2.06 -3.25
N ARG A 101 2.51 2.19 -4.54
CA ARG A 101 3.46 1.30 -5.21
C ARG A 101 4.23 2.05 -6.28
N LEU A 102 5.51 1.75 -6.37
CA LEU A 102 6.36 2.04 -7.52
C LEU A 102 6.69 0.73 -8.23
N ASP A 103 6.76 0.75 -9.56
CA ASP A 103 7.09 -0.43 -10.35
C ASP A 103 8.55 -0.86 -10.13
N LEU A 104 8.89 -2.07 -10.58
CA LEU A 104 10.19 -2.69 -10.39
C LEU A 104 11.35 -1.76 -10.78
N TYR A 105 11.24 -1.12 -11.94
CA TYR A 105 12.28 -0.24 -12.48
C TYR A 105 12.05 1.25 -12.21
N THR A 106 11.00 1.60 -11.44
CA THR A 106 10.77 2.96 -10.97
C THR A 106 11.51 3.16 -9.66
N GLU A 107 12.22 4.27 -9.54
CA GLU A 107 12.94 4.68 -8.33
C GLU A 107 12.33 5.94 -7.72
N GLY A 108 12.65 6.23 -6.48
CA GLY A 108 12.26 7.45 -5.80
C GLY A 108 11.45 7.25 -4.53
N LEU A 109 10.73 8.28 -4.15
CA LEU A 109 10.05 8.40 -2.87
C LEU A 109 8.97 7.33 -2.68
N LEU A 110 9.14 6.52 -1.66
CA LEU A 110 8.15 5.58 -1.16
C LEU A 110 8.04 5.68 0.36
N LEU A 111 6.83 5.84 0.86
CA LEU A 111 6.54 5.81 2.29
C LEU A 111 6.16 4.40 2.74
N LEU A 112 6.63 3.98 3.92
CA LEU A 112 6.21 2.75 4.57
C LEU A 112 5.74 3.06 5.99
N THR A 113 4.70 2.36 6.46
CA THR A 113 4.11 2.59 7.79
C THR A 113 3.28 1.40 8.25
N ASN A 114 2.90 1.37 9.53
CA ASN A 114 1.82 0.56 10.07
C ASN A 114 0.52 1.37 10.28
N ASP A 115 0.52 2.68 9.96
CA ASP A 115 -0.64 3.57 10.06
C ASP A 115 -1.54 3.43 8.83
N GLY A 116 -2.61 2.66 8.97
CA GLY A 116 -3.58 2.43 7.89
C GLY A 116 -4.47 3.62 7.57
N GLU A 117 -4.57 4.60 8.45
CA GLU A 117 -5.34 5.81 8.19
C GLU A 117 -4.54 6.77 7.31
N LEU A 118 -3.28 7.01 7.66
CA LEU A 118 -2.38 7.78 6.82
C LEU A 118 -2.25 7.15 5.43
N ALA A 119 -2.04 5.83 5.37
CA ALA A 119 -1.94 5.12 4.09
C ALA A 119 -3.19 5.32 3.22
N GLN A 120 -4.39 5.25 3.81
CA GLN A 120 -5.65 5.50 3.12
C GLN A 120 -5.76 6.95 2.65
N ASN A 121 -5.43 7.91 3.51
CA ASN A 121 -5.51 9.34 3.20
C ASN A 121 -4.58 9.71 2.03
N LEU A 122 -3.40 9.11 1.95
CA LEU A 122 -2.43 9.38 0.88
C LEU A 122 -2.72 8.63 -0.44
N THR A 123 -3.47 7.52 -0.39
CA THR A 123 -3.69 6.68 -1.58
C THR A 123 -5.09 6.72 -2.13
N HIS A 124 -6.10 7.07 -1.33
CA HIS A 124 -7.50 7.04 -1.78
C HIS A 124 -7.79 8.16 -2.79
N PRO A 125 -8.39 7.84 -3.94
CA PRO A 125 -8.64 8.84 -5.00
C PRO A 125 -9.44 10.06 -4.54
N SER A 126 -10.40 9.90 -3.61
CA SER A 126 -11.22 11.01 -3.11
C SER A 126 -10.44 12.05 -2.29
N LYS A 127 -9.20 11.76 -1.90
CA LYS A 127 -8.35 12.69 -1.14
C LYS A 127 -7.54 13.62 -2.03
N GLY A 128 -7.48 13.35 -3.33
CA GLY A 128 -6.85 14.23 -4.31
C GLY A 128 -5.35 14.47 -4.11
N VAL A 129 -4.66 13.57 -3.40
CA VAL A 129 -3.21 13.72 -3.17
C VAL A 129 -2.48 13.53 -4.49
N GLU A 130 -1.86 14.60 -4.95
CA GLU A 130 -1.08 14.60 -6.18
C GLU A 130 0.21 13.79 -6.03
N LYS A 131 0.60 13.15 -7.13
CA LYS A 131 1.85 12.39 -7.24
C LYS A 131 2.57 12.83 -8.50
N THR A 132 3.75 13.42 -8.31
CA THR A 132 4.58 13.89 -9.41
C THR A 132 5.61 12.83 -9.78
N TYR A 133 5.74 12.57 -11.08
CA TYR A 133 6.72 11.64 -11.63
C TYR A 133 7.59 12.37 -12.65
N GLU A 134 8.89 12.24 -12.51
CA GLU A 134 9.84 12.58 -13.57
C GLU A 134 10.07 11.36 -14.45
N VAL A 135 9.88 11.50 -15.74
CA VAL A 135 9.97 10.36 -16.68
C VAL A 135 10.96 10.68 -17.79
N ARG A 136 11.98 9.83 -17.96
CA ARG A 136 12.94 9.93 -19.05
C ARG A 136 12.53 9.05 -20.21
N ILE A 137 12.48 9.61 -21.40
CA ILE A 137 12.19 8.85 -22.62
C ILE A 137 13.32 8.93 -23.61
N LYS A 138 13.32 7.97 -24.54
CA LYS A 138 14.20 7.97 -25.69
C LYS A 138 13.43 8.46 -26.92
N GLY A 139 13.83 9.58 -27.51
CA GLY A 139 13.21 10.15 -28.70
C GLY A 139 12.40 11.44 -28.41
N ARG A 140 11.82 12.03 -29.46
CA ARG A 140 11.04 13.26 -29.40
C ARG A 140 9.54 12.94 -29.16
N VAL A 141 8.92 13.68 -28.24
CA VAL A 141 7.47 13.63 -27.97
C VAL A 141 6.79 14.76 -28.72
N ARG A 142 5.61 14.48 -29.24
CA ARG A 142 4.75 15.48 -29.88
C ARG A 142 3.67 15.92 -28.92
N ASP A 143 3.18 17.14 -29.08
CA ASP A 143 2.12 17.69 -28.23
C ASP A 143 0.83 16.86 -28.26
N GLU A 144 0.54 16.23 -29.41
CA GLU A 144 -0.59 15.29 -29.54
C GLU A 144 -0.47 14.08 -28.59
N ASP A 145 0.75 13.58 -28.38
CA ASP A 145 1.00 12.46 -27.47
C ASP A 145 0.82 12.88 -25.99
N LEU A 146 1.12 14.15 -25.68
CA LEU A 146 0.89 14.73 -24.34
C LEU A 146 -0.59 14.95 -24.05
N GLN A 147 -1.37 15.39 -25.03
CA GLN A 147 -2.81 15.58 -24.89
C GLN A 147 -3.53 14.27 -24.59
N VAL A 148 -3.12 13.15 -25.21
CA VAL A 148 -3.68 11.83 -24.92
C VAL A 148 -3.49 11.44 -23.44
N ILE A 149 -2.38 11.85 -22.84
CA ILE A 149 -2.10 11.59 -21.42
C ILE A 149 -2.88 12.56 -20.53
N ALA A 150 -2.90 13.85 -20.87
CA ALA A 150 -3.61 14.89 -20.13
C ALA A 150 -5.13 14.62 -20.05
N ASN A 151 -5.72 14.08 -21.10
CA ASN A 151 -7.14 13.71 -21.15
C ASN A 151 -7.47 12.42 -20.39
N GLY A 152 -6.47 11.81 -19.79
CA GLY A 152 -6.61 10.61 -18.98
C GLY A 152 -6.76 9.32 -19.79
N VAL A 153 -6.02 8.32 -19.40
CA VAL A 153 -6.24 6.94 -19.86
C VAL A 153 -7.46 6.39 -19.13
N LYS A 154 -8.49 5.98 -19.84
CA LYS A 154 -9.71 5.41 -19.25
C LYS A 154 -9.34 4.27 -18.28
N ARG A 155 -9.68 4.46 -17.01
CA ARG A 155 -9.45 3.48 -15.95
C ARG A 155 -10.28 2.23 -16.23
N GLY A 156 -9.64 1.07 -16.25
CA GLY A 156 -10.34 -0.21 -16.35
C GLY A 156 -10.25 -0.92 -17.71
N ALA A 157 -9.78 -0.26 -18.76
CA ALA A 157 -9.36 -0.98 -19.96
C ALA A 157 -7.87 -1.25 -19.86
N SER A 158 -7.50 -2.43 -19.39
CA SER A 158 -6.12 -2.90 -19.57
C SER A 158 -5.90 -3.12 -21.06
N ARG A 159 -5.22 -2.24 -21.72
CA ARG A 159 -4.64 -2.49 -23.02
C ARG A 159 -3.13 -2.33 -22.94
N GLN A 160 -2.45 -3.11 -23.70
CA GLN A 160 -1.02 -2.92 -23.88
C GLN A 160 -0.79 -1.53 -24.51
N LEU A 161 -0.05 -0.68 -23.82
CA LEU A 161 0.35 0.60 -24.38
C LEU A 161 1.24 0.37 -25.59
N THR A 162 0.99 1.08 -26.66
CA THR A 162 1.90 1.08 -27.82
C THR A 162 3.24 1.70 -27.41
N ILE A 163 4.31 1.36 -28.13
CA ILE A 163 5.64 1.98 -27.92
C ILE A 163 5.55 3.52 -27.98
N ARG A 164 4.63 4.06 -28.78
CA ARG A 164 4.38 5.49 -28.92
C ARG A 164 3.78 6.08 -27.65
N GLU A 165 2.82 5.41 -27.03
CA GLU A 165 2.18 5.85 -25.77
C GLU A 165 3.12 5.71 -24.57
N VAL A 166 3.93 4.65 -24.53
CA VAL A 166 5.02 4.50 -23.56
C VAL A 166 6.06 5.61 -23.74
N LYS A 167 6.36 6.00 -25.00
CA LYS A 167 7.23 7.13 -25.29
C LYS A 167 6.64 8.47 -24.82
N ALA A 168 5.33 8.67 -24.98
CA ALA A 168 4.63 9.86 -24.52
C ALA A 168 4.63 9.96 -22.98
N LEU A 169 4.34 8.87 -22.27
CA LEU A 169 4.47 8.79 -20.80
C LEU A 169 5.87 9.07 -20.28
N LYS A 170 6.87 8.85 -21.13
CA LYS A 170 8.27 9.12 -20.81
C LYS A 170 8.72 10.56 -21.11
N ALA A 171 7.89 11.39 -21.73
CA ALA A 171 8.27 12.72 -22.23
C ALA A 171 7.97 13.87 -21.28
N LEU A 172 7.22 13.62 -20.20
CA LEU A 172 6.86 14.66 -19.24
C LEU A 172 8.02 15.09 -18.33
N GLY A 173 9.25 14.86 -18.72
CA GLY A 173 10.42 15.14 -17.86
C GLY A 173 11.74 15.48 -18.50
N THR A 174 11.82 15.85 -19.78
CA THR A 174 13.11 16.13 -20.41
C THR A 174 13.28 17.54 -20.99
N ASP A 175 12.63 18.54 -20.43
CA ASP A 175 13.01 19.93 -20.67
C ASP A 175 13.63 20.53 -19.41
N LYS A 176 14.87 20.11 -19.10
CA LYS A 176 15.89 20.89 -18.37
C LYS A 176 17.21 20.13 -18.42
N ALA A 177 18.00 20.38 -19.41
CA ALA A 177 19.44 20.33 -19.33
C ALA A 177 19.95 21.69 -19.82
#